data_6babe6409276e7ad3d0aee74c45c28a5
#
_entry.id   6babe6409276e7ad3d0aee74c45c28a5
#
_cell.length_a   1.000
_cell.length_b   1.000
_cell.length_c   1.000
_cell.angle_alpha   90.00
_cell.angle_beta   90.00
_cell.angle_gamma   90.00
#
_symmetry.space_group_name_H-M   'P 1'
#
loop_
_entity.id
_entity.type
_entity.pdbx_description
1 polymer ?
#
loop_
_entity_poly.entity_id
_entity_poly.type
_entity_poly.pdbx_seq_one_letter_code
_entity_poly.pdbx_strand_id
1 'polypeptide(L)'
;QEIKYKVLKKVAELAYDDEVTPQNVMQIPEEIIPEGKPTMRCCIYKERAIINQRVAAVLGGERSRRAVRVLPIACDECPIDGIQVTQSCRGCIAHYCKNACPKGAITIKNLHAVIDKNLCVECGQCLNACSYSAIVRVVRPCVEACKTKAIEIDSDTRKARINDEKCISCGQCVYRCPFGAITDESYITEIIDLIRGSENNTKYRVYAVVAPAIAAQYPKASVGRIATAIQKLGFYSVNESAE
;
A
#
# COMPACT_ATOMS: atom_id res chain seq x y z
N GLN A 1 9.21 -0.50 -1.11
CA GLN A 1 9.41 -0.93 -2.52
C GLN A 1 10.37 -2.11 -2.62
N GLU A 2 11.47 -2.12 -1.87
CA GLU A 2 12.47 -3.19 -1.88
C GLU A 2 11.87 -4.58 -1.60
N ILE A 3 11.03 -4.70 -0.57
CA ILE A 3 10.37 -5.97 -0.24
C ILE A 3 9.45 -6.45 -1.36
N LYS A 4 8.68 -5.54 -1.95
CA LYS A 4 7.84 -5.87 -3.10
C LYS A 4 8.69 -6.43 -4.25
N TYR A 5 9.82 -5.79 -4.54
CA TYR A 5 10.75 -6.24 -5.55
C TYR A 5 11.30 -7.64 -5.24
N LYS A 6 11.73 -7.89 -3.98
CA LYS A 6 12.23 -9.21 -3.56
C LYS A 6 11.17 -10.31 -3.73
N VAL A 7 9.91 -10.02 -3.35
CA VAL A 7 8.80 -10.97 -3.53
C VAL A 7 8.56 -11.26 -5.01
N LEU A 8 8.43 -10.22 -5.84
CA LEU A 8 8.20 -10.38 -7.28
C LEU A 8 9.33 -11.14 -7.95
N LYS A 9 10.59 -10.84 -7.58
CA LYS A 9 11.78 -11.52 -8.12
C LYS A 9 11.76 -13.01 -7.78
N LYS A 10 11.53 -13.37 -6.52
CA LYS A 10 11.48 -14.76 -6.08
C LYS A 10 10.35 -15.55 -6.74
N VAL A 11 9.16 -14.97 -6.82
CA VAL A 11 8.03 -15.62 -7.51
C VAL A 11 8.33 -15.78 -9.02
N ALA A 12 8.96 -14.78 -9.65
CA ALA A 12 9.34 -14.87 -11.05
C ALA A 12 10.40 -15.97 -11.29
N GLU A 13 11.43 -16.07 -10.44
CA GLU A 13 12.44 -17.13 -10.51
C GLU A 13 11.78 -18.49 -10.47
N LEU A 14 10.93 -18.77 -9.46
CA LEU A 14 10.20 -20.03 -9.35
C LEU A 14 9.29 -20.31 -10.56
N ALA A 15 8.65 -19.27 -11.11
CA ALA A 15 7.78 -19.42 -12.28
C ALA A 15 8.57 -19.74 -13.55
N TYR A 16 9.75 -19.14 -13.74
CA TYR A 16 10.64 -19.47 -14.87
C TYR A 16 11.18 -20.88 -14.80
N ASP A 17 11.50 -21.36 -13.59
CA ASP A 17 12.07 -22.69 -13.36
C ASP A 17 11.01 -23.80 -13.27
N ASP A 18 9.72 -23.46 -13.37
CA ASP A 18 8.58 -24.36 -13.19
C ASP A 18 8.49 -24.99 -11.78
N GLU A 19 9.00 -24.28 -10.81
CA GLU A 19 9.12 -24.72 -9.42
C GLU A 19 8.12 -24.03 -8.48
N VAL A 20 6.98 -23.52 -8.99
CA VAL A 20 5.92 -22.92 -8.17
C VAL A 20 5.16 -24.04 -7.44
N THR A 21 5.82 -24.63 -6.45
CA THR A 21 5.22 -25.64 -5.57
C THR A 21 4.80 -25.00 -4.23
N PRO A 22 3.81 -25.58 -3.52
CA PRO A 22 3.44 -25.09 -2.20
C PRO A 22 4.63 -25.00 -1.22
N GLN A 23 5.56 -25.95 -1.32
CA GLN A 23 6.76 -25.98 -0.47
C GLN A 23 7.70 -24.82 -0.74
N ASN A 24 8.05 -24.56 -2.01
CA ASN A 24 8.94 -23.48 -2.40
C ASN A 24 8.30 -22.09 -2.09
N VAL A 25 6.99 -21.96 -2.34
CA VAL A 25 6.24 -20.74 -2.03
C VAL A 25 6.25 -20.44 -0.52
N MET A 26 6.11 -21.46 0.32
CA MET A 26 6.11 -21.29 1.79
C MET A 26 7.50 -20.91 2.34
N GLN A 27 8.58 -21.14 1.62
CA GLN A 27 9.95 -20.76 2.03
C GLN A 27 10.26 -19.28 1.73
N ILE A 28 9.60 -18.66 0.76
CA ILE A 28 9.84 -17.25 0.36
C ILE A 28 9.84 -16.26 1.54
N PRO A 29 8.89 -16.31 2.50
CA PRO A 29 8.91 -15.41 3.65
C PRO A 29 10.15 -15.56 4.52
N GLU A 30 10.68 -16.77 4.67
CA GLU A 30 11.87 -17.05 5.49
C GLU A 30 13.16 -16.61 4.78
N GLU A 31 13.23 -16.77 3.48
CA GLU A 31 14.37 -16.29 2.69
C GLU A 31 14.45 -14.76 2.67
N ILE A 32 13.29 -14.07 2.59
CA ILE A 32 13.23 -12.59 2.56
C ILE A 32 13.45 -12.01 3.96
N ILE A 33 12.89 -12.64 5.00
CA ILE A 33 12.99 -12.27 6.42
C ILE A 33 13.62 -13.45 7.17
N PRO A 34 14.94 -13.56 7.19
CA PRO A 34 15.64 -14.61 7.93
C PRO A 34 15.45 -14.44 9.44
N GLU A 35 15.92 -15.40 10.22
CA GLU A 35 15.91 -15.31 11.68
C GLU A 35 16.72 -14.12 12.17
N GLY A 36 16.24 -13.46 13.23
CA GLY A 36 16.88 -12.30 13.79
C GLY A 36 15.91 -11.30 14.41
N LYS A 37 16.35 -10.05 14.51
CA LYS A 37 15.51 -8.97 15.04
C LYS A 37 14.57 -8.45 13.96
N PRO A 38 13.31 -8.18 14.30
CA PRO A 38 12.37 -7.57 13.36
C PRO A 38 12.85 -6.16 12.97
N THR A 39 12.63 -5.78 11.71
CA THR A 39 13.08 -4.49 11.16
C THR A 39 11.92 -3.54 10.84
N MET A 40 10.71 -4.08 10.63
CA MET A 40 9.58 -3.31 10.12
C MET A 40 8.33 -3.42 11.00
N ARG A 41 8.21 -4.50 11.78
CA ARG A 41 7.03 -4.80 12.60
C ARG A 41 7.43 -5.27 14.00
N CYS A 42 6.43 -5.54 14.83
CA CYS A 42 6.62 -5.98 16.21
C CYS A 42 7.43 -7.28 16.37
N CYS A 43 7.39 -8.16 15.35
CA CYS A 43 8.13 -9.43 15.36
C CYS A 43 8.32 -9.99 13.94
N ILE A 44 9.27 -10.90 13.79
CA ILE A 44 9.58 -11.59 12.52
C ILE A 44 8.38 -12.38 11.98
N TYR A 45 7.57 -12.96 12.84
CA TYR A 45 6.37 -13.70 12.43
C TYR A 45 5.35 -12.81 11.74
N LYS A 46 5.17 -11.59 12.24
CA LYS A 46 4.31 -10.58 11.62
C LYS A 46 4.87 -10.15 10.27
N GLU A 47 6.18 -9.94 10.17
CA GLU A 47 6.85 -9.59 8.92
C GLU A 47 6.70 -10.71 7.89
N ARG A 48 6.97 -11.97 8.26
CA ARG A 48 6.78 -13.14 7.40
C ARG A 48 5.33 -13.32 6.97
N ALA A 49 4.36 -13.10 7.87
CA ALA A 49 2.94 -13.16 7.53
C ALA A 49 2.53 -12.09 6.48
N ILE A 50 3.10 -10.88 6.56
CA ILE A 50 2.91 -9.83 5.54
C ILE A 50 3.52 -10.26 4.20
N ILE A 51 4.72 -10.85 4.21
CA ILE A 51 5.35 -11.37 2.99
C ILE A 51 4.48 -12.48 2.38
N ASN A 52 4.00 -13.40 3.19
CA ASN A 52 3.15 -14.50 2.73
C ASN A 52 1.88 -13.99 2.04
N GLN A 53 1.23 -12.97 2.61
CA GLN A 53 0.06 -12.34 1.99
C GLN A 53 0.42 -11.62 0.67
N ARG A 54 1.63 -11.05 0.54
CA ARG A 54 2.11 -10.48 -0.72
C ARG A 54 2.37 -11.56 -1.77
N VAL A 55 3.00 -12.66 -1.38
CA VAL A 55 3.25 -13.80 -2.27
C VAL A 55 1.92 -14.36 -2.81
N ALA A 56 0.95 -14.58 -1.92
CA ALA A 56 -0.40 -15.01 -2.31
C ALA A 56 -1.08 -14.03 -3.28
N ALA A 57 -0.88 -12.72 -3.08
CA ALA A 57 -1.40 -11.70 -4.00
C ALA A 57 -0.74 -11.75 -5.38
N VAL A 58 0.55 -12.08 -5.46
CA VAL A 58 1.29 -12.20 -6.73
C VAL A 58 0.92 -13.49 -7.47
N LEU A 59 0.69 -14.58 -6.75
CA LEU A 59 0.32 -15.88 -7.33
C LEU A 59 -1.15 -15.97 -7.79
N GLY A 60 -1.91 -14.88 -7.73
CA GLY A 60 -3.26 -14.84 -8.24
C GLY A 60 -4.36 -15.29 -7.27
N GLY A 61 -4.17 -15.06 -5.95
CA GLY A 61 -5.24 -15.16 -4.95
C GLY A 61 -6.48 -14.34 -5.36
N GLU A 62 -7.49 -14.22 -4.49
CA GLU A 62 -8.71 -13.44 -4.81
C GLU A 62 -8.34 -12.11 -5.45
N ARG A 63 -8.59 -11.99 -6.77
CA ARG A 63 -8.25 -10.78 -7.53
C ARG A 63 -9.28 -9.70 -7.29
N SER A 64 -8.80 -8.50 -7.03
CA SER A 64 -9.64 -7.32 -7.07
C SER A 64 -10.06 -7.05 -8.53
N ARG A 65 -11.28 -6.55 -8.72
CA ARG A 65 -11.72 -6.03 -10.03
C ARG A 65 -10.91 -4.82 -10.47
N ARG A 66 -10.13 -4.23 -9.57
CA ARG A 66 -9.29 -3.04 -9.77
C ARG A 66 -7.82 -3.39 -9.65
N ALA A 67 -6.98 -2.54 -10.21
CA ALA A 67 -5.55 -2.73 -10.21
C ALA A 67 -4.87 -2.57 -8.83
N VAL A 68 -5.65 -2.38 -7.75
CA VAL A 68 -5.13 -2.16 -6.40
C VAL A 68 -5.90 -2.95 -5.36
N ARG A 69 -5.19 -3.47 -4.35
CA ARG A 69 -5.77 -4.21 -3.22
C ARG A 69 -5.17 -3.80 -1.89
N VAL A 70 -5.89 -4.05 -0.82
CA VAL A 70 -5.41 -3.92 0.56
C VAL A 70 -4.92 -5.28 1.06
N LEU A 71 -3.79 -5.27 1.75
CA LEU A 71 -3.27 -6.40 2.52
C LEU A 71 -3.69 -6.22 3.98
N PRO A 72 -4.70 -6.94 4.47
CA PRO A 72 -5.27 -6.69 5.79
C PRO A 72 -4.29 -6.89 6.94
N ILE A 73 -3.35 -7.82 6.81
CA ILE A 73 -2.31 -8.08 7.82
C ILE A 73 -1.37 -6.88 7.99
N ALA A 74 -1.10 -6.14 6.90
CA ALA A 74 -0.21 -4.99 6.92
C ALA A 74 -0.93 -3.67 7.25
N CYS A 75 -2.27 -3.65 7.26
CA CYS A 75 -3.08 -2.45 7.48
C CYS A 75 -3.52 -2.30 8.94
N ASP A 76 -2.57 -2.17 9.86
CA ASP A 76 -2.83 -2.18 11.31
C ASP A 76 -2.08 -1.09 12.11
N GLU A 77 -1.07 -0.44 11.53
CA GLU A 77 -0.21 0.51 12.25
C GLU A 77 -0.66 1.98 12.13
N CYS A 78 -1.67 2.25 11.32
CA CYS A 78 -2.14 3.63 11.20
C CYS A 78 -2.85 4.09 12.47
N PRO A 79 -2.60 5.35 12.90
CA PRO A 79 -3.33 5.94 14.03
C PRO A 79 -4.83 6.03 13.74
N ILE A 80 -5.60 6.21 14.80
CA ILE A 80 -7.04 6.47 14.67
C ILE A 80 -7.24 7.80 13.96
N ASP A 81 -8.06 7.82 12.92
CA ASP A 81 -8.42 9.06 12.24
C ASP A 81 -9.19 10.02 13.18
N GLY A 82 -9.19 11.27 12.83
CA GLY A 82 -9.93 12.31 13.52
C GLY A 82 -9.07 13.27 14.34
N ILE A 83 -9.70 14.06 15.18
CA ILE A 83 -9.02 15.08 15.98
C ILE A 83 -8.41 14.44 17.23
N GLN A 84 -7.11 14.67 17.45
CA GLN A 84 -6.35 14.13 18.56
C GLN A 84 -5.56 15.21 19.30
N VAL A 85 -5.32 14.98 20.59
CA VAL A 85 -4.44 15.81 21.40
C VAL A 85 -3.07 15.12 21.48
N THR A 86 -2.02 15.86 21.15
CA THR A 86 -0.64 15.38 21.19
C THR A 86 -0.01 15.63 22.56
N GLN A 87 1.16 15.06 22.81
CA GLN A 87 1.96 15.28 24.01
C GLN A 87 2.42 16.75 24.17
N SER A 88 2.31 17.58 23.15
CA SER A 88 2.59 19.00 23.23
C SER A 88 1.56 19.79 24.04
N CYS A 89 0.46 19.16 24.46
CA CYS A 89 -0.53 19.80 25.32
C CYS A 89 0.08 20.19 26.67
N ARG A 90 -0.10 21.46 27.05
CA ARG A 90 0.43 22.04 28.29
C ARG A 90 -0.60 22.18 29.42
N GLY A 91 -1.84 21.68 29.23
CA GLY A 91 -2.88 21.84 30.22
C GLY A 91 -3.12 23.31 30.63
N CYS A 92 -3.07 24.23 29.67
CA CYS A 92 -3.13 25.69 29.93
C CYS A 92 -4.37 26.07 30.72
N ILE A 93 -4.26 27.08 31.59
CA ILE A 93 -5.35 27.55 32.47
C ILE A 93 -6.51 28.11 31.67
N ALA A 94 -6.25 28.74 30.54
CA ALA A 94 -7.28 29.37 29.72
C ALA A 94 -8.22 28.36 29.03
N HIS A 95 -7.81 27.09 28.90
CA HIS A 95 -8.61 26.01 28.32
C HIS A 95 -9.30 26.36 26.98
N TYR A 96 -8.64 27.13 26.11
CA TYR A 96 -9.24 27.65 24.88
C TYR A 96 -9.90 26.56 24.03
N CYS A 97 -9.25 25.39 23.92
CA CYS A 97 -9.79 24.26 23.16
C CYS A 97 -11.09 23.72 23.75
N LYS A 98 -11.21 23.65 25.09
CA LYS A 98 -12.44 23.25 25.78
C LYS A 98 -13.55 24.26 25.55
N ASN A 99 -13.22 25.55 25.71
CA ASN A 99 -14.18 26.63 25.57
C ASN A 99 -14.66 26.81 24.11
N ALA A 100 -13.82 26.49 23.14
CA ALA A 100 -14.16 26.53 21.72
C ALA A 100 -14.96 25.30 21.26
N CYS A 101 -15.15 24.29 22.09
CA CYS A 101 -15.84 23.05 21.67
C CYS A 101 -17.36 23.19 21.83
N PRO A 102 -18.15 23.30 20.73
CA PRO A 102 -19.60 23.53 20.82
C PRO A 102 -20.36 22.32 21.37
N LYS A 103 -19.72 21.12 21.35
CA LYS A 103 -20.31 19.88 21.86
C LYS A 103 -19.83 19.51 23.26
N GLY A 104 -18.97 20.34 23.89
CA GLY A 104 -18.41 19.99 25.19
C GLY A 104 -17.58 18.71 25.23
N ALA A 105 -17.09 18.26 24.08
CA ALA A 105 -16.39 16.99 23.95
C ALA A 105 -14.97 16.99 24.55
N ILE A 106 -14.49 18.13 25.10
CA ILE A 106 -13.13 18.25 25.63
C ILE A 106 -13.15 18.43 27.13
N THR A 107 -12.47 17.56 27.83
CA THR A 107 -12.23 17.63 29.28
C THR A 107 -10.73 17.76 29.55
N ILE A 108 -10.38 18.33 30.70
CA ILE A 108 -8.98 18.39 31.15
C ILE A 108 -8.80 17.37 32.26
N LYS A 109 -7.88 16.43 32.05
CA LYS A 109 -7.49 15.40 33.03
C LYS A 109 -5.97 15.41 33.17
N ASN A 110 -5.47 15.42 34.39
CA ASN A 110 -4.03 15.39 34.68
C ASN A 110 -3.22 16.43 33.85
N LEU A 111 -3.68 17.67 33.81
CA LEU A 111 -3.08 18.76 33.03
C LEU A 111 -2.97 18.47 31.53
N HIS A 112 -3.86 17.64 30.99
CA HIS A 112 -3.91 17.29 29.59
C HIS A 112 -5.34 17.33 29.06
N ALA A 113 -5.55 17.85 27.85
CA ALA A 113 -6.86 17.84 27.21
C ALA A 113 -7.17 16.44 26.69
N VAL A 114 -8.38 15.97 26.94
CA VAL A 114 -8.89 14.66 26.47
C VAL A 114 -10.16 14.90 25.68
N ILE A 115 -10.22 14.35 24.49
CA ILE A 115 -11.37 14.45 23.57
C ILE A 115 -12.21 13.18 23.69
N ASP A 116 -13.49 13.33 24.04
CA ASP A 116 -14.46 12.26 23.96
C ASP A 116 -14.87 12.06 22.51
N LYS A 117 -14.50 10.90 21.95
CA LYS A 117 -14.79 10.56 20.55
C LYS A 117 -16.27 10.38 20.24
N ASN A 118 -17.08 10.02 21.25
CA ASN A 118 -18.52 9.84 21.07
C ASN A 118 -19.26 11.19 20.94
N LEU A 119 -18.73 12.23 21.57
CA LEU A 119 -19.29 13.58 21.51
C LEU A 119 -18.66 14.44 20.41
N CYS A 120 -17.46 14.07 19.96
CA CYS A 120 -16.70 14.88 19.00
C CYS A 120 -17.26 14.74 17.58
N VAL A 121 -17.73 15.84 17.01
CA VAL A 121 -18.21 15.93 15.62
C VAL A 121 -17.12 16.37 14.63
N GLU A 122 -15.86 16.40 15.05
CA GLU A 122 -14.69 16.73 14.23
C GLU A 122 -14.75 18.10 13.51
N CYS A 123 -15.44 19.07 14.07
CA CYS A 123 -15.59 20.41 13.48
C CYS A 123 -14.27 21.19 13.35
N GLY A 124 -13.24 20.85 14.13
CA GLY A 124 -11.92 21.47 14.06
C GLY A 124 -11.74 22.77 14.83
N GLN A 125 -12.75 23.31 15.51
CA GLN A 125 -12.65 24.61 16.23
C GLN A 125 -11.53 24.58 17.29
N CYS A 126 -11.35 23.44 17.97
CA CYS A 126 -10.31 23.26 18.98
C CYS A 126 -8.88 23.30 18.41
N LEU A 127 -8.69 22.93 17.12
CA LEU A 127 -7.38 23.02 16.47
C LEU A 127 -6.95 24.49 16.39
N ASN A 128 -7.84 25.33 15.90
CA ASN A 128 -7.58 26.78 15.72
C ASN A 128 -7.45 27.52 17.06
N ALA A 129 -8.15 27.04 18.08
CA ALA A 129 -8.12 27.64 19.40
C ALA A 129 -6.87 27.29 20.24
N CYS A 130 -6.12 26.24 19.85
CA CYS A 130 -4.96 25.78 20.60
C CYS A 130 -3.72 26.62 20.29
N SER A 131 -3.28 27.47 21.22
CA SER A 131 -2.07 28.30 21.06
C SER A 131 -0.76 27.50 20.91
N TYR A 132 -0.75 26.24 21.31
CA TYR A 132 0.43 25.36 21.23
C TYR A 132 0.38 24.39 20.05
N SER A 133 -0.63 24.50 19.18
CA SER A 133 -0.85 23.53 18.08
C SER A 133 -0.82 22.06 18.54
N ALA A 134 -1.21 21.83 19.80
CA ALA A 134 -1.20 20.51 20.42
C ALA A 134 -2.40 19.63 20.02
N ILE A 135 -3.36 20.18 19.27
CA ILE A 135 -4.50 19.43 18.73
C ILE A 135 -4.31 19.34 17.22
N VAL A 136 -4.36 18.13 16.72
CA VAL A 136 -4.10 17.85 15.30
C VAL A 136 -5.24 17.03 14.71
N ARG A 137 -5.46 17.19 13.40
CA ARG A 137 -6.32 16.30 12.63
C ARG A 137 -5.45 15.20 12.03
N VAL A 138 -5.75 13.97 12.38
CA VAL A 138 -5.09 12.78 11.83
C VAL A 138 -5.97 12.21 10.75
N VAL A 139 -5.41 12.05 9.54
CA VAL A 139 -6.06 11.39 8.41
C VAL A 139 -5.06 10.38 7.85
N ARG A 140 -5.53 9.21 7.51
CA ARG A 140 -4.66 8.19 6.92
C ARG A 140 -4.17 8.65 5.54
N PRO A 141 -2.88 8.51 5.23
CA PRO A 141 -2.33 8.98 3.96
C PRO A 141 -3.00 8.40 2.72
N CYS A 142 -3.51 7.16 2.80
CA CYS A 142 -4.24 6.54 1.70
C CYS A 142 -5.62 7.17 1.47
N VAL A 143 -6.32 7.55 2.54
CA VAL A 143 -7.63 8.22 2.48
C VAL A 143 -7.45 9.62 1.92
N GLU A 144 -6.48 10.37 2.44
CA GLU A 144 -6.16 11.73 1.99
C GLU A 144 -5.77 11.78 0.51
N ALA A 145 -4.98 10.81 0.05
CA ALA A 145 -4.53 10.74 -1.34
C ALA A 145 -5.62 10.34 -2.33
N CYS A 146 -6.72 9.77 -1.87
CA CYS A 146 -7.77 9.26 -2.76
C CYS A 146 -8.72 10.38 -3.23
N LYS A 147 -8.51 10.88 -4.44
CA LYS A 147 -9.31 11.95 -5.02
C LYS A 147 -10.78 11.57 -5.22
N THR A 148 -11.06 10.30 -5.50
CA THR A 148 -12.43 9.80 -5.71
C THR A 148 -13.10 9.36 -4.40
N LYS A 149 -12.39 9.47 -3.26
CA LYS A 149 -12.87 9.00 -1.94
C LYS A 149 -13.32 7.53 -1.96
N ALA A 150 -12.62 6.70 -2.72
CA ALA A 150 -12.89 5.28 -2.83
C ALA A 150 -12.33 4.46 -1.65
N ILE A 151 -11.54 5.07 -0.75
CA ILE A 151 -10.98 4.38 0.41
C ILE A 151 -11.81 4.72 1.65
N GLU A 152 -12.35 3.68 2.24
CA GLU A 152 -13.14 3.72 3.45
C GLU A 152 -12.41 2.95 4.55
N ILE A 153 -12.60 3.34 5.81
CA ILE A 153 -12.04 2.64 6.96
C ILE A 153 -13.17 1.87 7.61
N ASP A 154 -13.01 0.57 7.66
CA ASP A 154 -13.94 -0.34 8.32
C ASP A 154 -13.98 -0.03 9.83
N SER A 155 -15.16 0.16 10.41
CA SER A 155 -15.36 0.56 11.80
C SER A 155 -14.87 -0.48 12.80
N ASP A 156 -15.05 -1.76 12.48
CA ASP A 156 -14.82 -2.87 13.40
C ASP A 156 -13.35 -3.34 13.34
N THR A 157 -12.86 -3.60 12.12
CA THR A 157 -11.50 -4.06 11.91
C THR A 157 -10.49 -2.94 11.84
N ARG A 158 -10.94 -1.69 11.61
CA ARG A 158 -10.13 -0.50 11.41
C ARG A 158 -9.15 -0.59 10.24
N LYS A 159 -9.42 -1.48 9.31
CA LYS A 159 -8.63 -1.66 8.10
C LYS A 159 -9.21 -0.83 6.95
N ALA A 160 -8.34 -0.47 6.01
CA ALA A 160 -8.80 0.20 4.81
C ALA A 160 -9.54 -0.79 3.90
N ARG A 161 -10.62 -0.34 3.28
CA ARG A 161 -11.35 -1.03 2.20
C ARG A 161 -11.40 -0.13 0.99
N ILE A 162 -11.35 -0.72 -0.18
CA ILE A 162 -11.44 0.01 -1.45
C ILE A 162 -12.83 -0.26 -2.02
N ASN A 163 -13.56 0.81 -2.27
CA ASN A 163 -14.83 0.74 -2.98
C ASN A 163 -14.55 0.68 -4.48
N ASP A 164 -14.82 -0.47 -5.08
CA ASP A 164 -14.50 -0.76 -6.49
C ASP A 164 -15.27 0.12 -7.47
N GLU A 165 -16.47 0.59 -7.11
CA GLU A 165 -17.27 1.45 -7.97
C GLU A 165 -16.68 2.86 -8.09
N LYS A 166 -16.08 3.37 -7.01
CA LYS A 166 -15.46 4.69 -6.94
C LYS A 166 -13.99 4.68 -7.36
N CYS A 167 -13.34 3.52 -7.35
CA CYS A 167 -11.91 3.40 -7.61
C CYS A 167 -11.61 3.52 -9.10
N ILE A 168 -10.70 4.43 -9.46
CA ILE A 168 -10.22 4.63 -10.84
C ILE A 168 -8.83 4.01 -11.09
N SER A 169 -8.34 3.17 -10.20
CA SER A 169 -7.06 2.45 -10.32
C SER A 169 -5.81 3.35 -10.53
N CYS A 170 -5.83 4.59 -10.01
CA CYS A 170 -4.74 5.56 -10.22
C CYS A 170 -3.47 5.28 -9.42
N GLY A 171 -3.45 4.34 -8.46
CA GLY A 171 -2.29 3.94 -7.67
C GLY A 171 -1.82 4.91 -6.58
N GLN A 172 -2.43 6.09 -6.40
CA GLN A 172 -1.99 7.08 -5.40
C GLN A 172 -1.96 6.52 -3.98
N CYS A 173 -2.91 5.68 -3.63
CA CYS A 173 -2.99 5.03 -2.32
C CYS A 173 -1.83 4.02 -2.10
N VAL A 174 -1.37 3.35 -3.15
CA VAL A 174 -0.21 2.44 -3.10
C VAL A 174 1.05 3.25 -2.78
N TYR A 175 1.24 4.37 -3.49
CA TYR A 175 2.40 5.24 -3.30
C TYR A 175 2.44 5.90 -1.92
N ARG A 176 1.27 6.34 -1.42
CA ARG A 176 1.15 7.09 -0.15
C ARG A 176 1.12 6.20 1.09
N CYS A 177 0.89 4.90 0.97
CA CYS A 177 0.84 4.01 2.13
C CYS A 177 2.24 3.77 2.73
N PRO A 178 2.57 4.31 3.93
CA PRO A 178 3.91 4.18 4.50
C PRO A 178 4.21 2.74 4.94
N PHE A 179 3.18 1.93 5.17
CA PHE A 179 3.30 0.55 5.59
C PHE A 179 3.24 -0.45 4.43
N GLY A 180 3.07 0.05 3.19
CA GLY A 180 2.91 -0.80 2.03
C GLY A 180 1.73 -1.78 2.14
N ALA A 181 0.71 -1.42 2.93
CA ALA A 181 -0.49 -2.24 3.11
C ALA A 181 -1.42 -2.21 1.89
N ILE A 182 -1.23 -1.27 0.98
CA ILE A 182 -1.94 -1.24 -0.31
C ILE A 182 -0.92 -1.56 -1.40
N THR A 183 -1.27 -2.50 -2.25
CA THR A 183 -0.43 -2.96 -3.36
C THR A 183 -1.23 -2.98 -4.66
N ASP A 184 -0.52 -2.93 -5.78
CA ASP A 184 -1.08 -3.20 -7.10
C ASP A 184 -1.17 -4.70 -7.34
N GLU A 185 -2.08 -5.08 -8.24
CA GLU A 185 -2.17 -6.45 -8.75
C GLU A 185 -0.97 -6.76 -9.65
N SER A 186 -0.52 -7.99 -9.61
CA SER A 186 0.57 -8.48 -10.45
C SER A 186 0.06 -9.64 -11.32
N TYR A 187 0.49 -9.65 -12.56
CA TYR A 187 0.22 -10.71 -13.54
C TYR A 187 1.52 -11.39 -13.99
N ILE A 188 2.57 -11.30 -13.16
CA ILE A 188 3.92 -11.72 -13.55
C ILE A 188 3.99 -13.22 -13.88
N THR A 189 3.31 -14.06 -13.11
CA THR A 189 3.27 -15.53 -13.34
C THR A 189 2.59 -15.86 -14.65
N GLU A 190 1.45 -15.25 -14.94
CA GLU A 190 0.70 -15.47 -16.19
C GLU A 190 1.46 -15.01 -17.43
N ILE A 191 2.18 -13.89 -17.29
CA ILE A 191 3.02 -13.39 -18.38
C ILE A 191 4.19 -14.37 -18.63
N ILE A 192 4.79 -14.91 -17.58
CA ILE A 192 5.84 -15.92 -17.71
C ILE A 192 5.29 -17.18 -18.38
N ASP A 193 4.12 -17.65 -17.97
CA ASP A 193 3.45 -18.81 -18.58
C ASP A 193 3.12 -18.57 -20.06
N LEU A 194 2.65 -17.35 -20.41
CA LEU A 194 2.41 -16.96 -21.79
C LEU A 194 3.70 -16.97 -22.63
N ILE A 195 4.80 -16.44 -22.10
CA ILE A 195 6.08 -16.43 -22.80
C ILE A 195 6.60 -17.86 -23.00
N ARG A 196 6.58 -18.69 -21.96
CA ARG A 196 7.00 -20.09 -22.03
C ARG A 196 6.13 -20.89 -23.01
N GLY A 197 4.81 -20.78 -22.89
CA GLY A 197 3.87 -21.45 -23.75
C GLY A 197 3.92 -21.04 -25.22
N SER A 198 4.58 -19.92 -25.54
CA SER A 198 4.80 -19.47 -26.93
C SER A 198 5.88 -20.27 -27.68
N GLU A 199 6.67 -21.08 -26.94
CA GLU A 199 7.79 -21.88 -27.51
C GLU A 199 8.73 -21.00 -28.36
N ASN A 200 9.26 -19.94 -27.76
CA ASN A 200 10.06 -18.92 -28.44
C ASN A 200 9.32 -18.23 -29.60
N ASN A 201 8.06 -17.91 -29.41
CA ASN A 201 7.19 -17.27 -30.41
C ASN A 201 6.93 -18.10 -31.69
N THR A 202 7.13 -19.42 -31.62
CA THR A 202 6.83 -20.33 -32.75
C THR A 202 5.36 -20.73 -32.79
N LYS A 203 4.75 -21.00 -31.62
CA LYS A 203 3.36 -21.41 -31.51
C LYS A 203 2.39 -20.22 -31.62
N TYR A 204 2.72 -19.12 -30.96
CA TYR A 204 2.07 -17.83 -31.05
C TYR A 204 3.06 -16.73 -30.65
N ARG A 205 2.79 -15.50 -31.07
CA ARG A 205 3.67 -14.36 -30.79
C ARG A 205 3.16 -13.55 -29.61
N VAL A 206 4.04 -13.25 -28.65
CA VAL A 206 3.72 -12.45 -27.48
C VAL A 206 4.26 -11.03 -27.68
N TYR A 207 3.37 -10.05 -27.68
CA TYR A 207 3.71 -8.64 -27.86
C TYR A 207 3.63 -7.93 -26.51
N ALA A 208 4.55 -7.01 -26.26
CA ALA A 208 4.46 -6.09 -25.13
C ALA A 208 3.99 -4.72 -25.63
N VAL A 209 3.02 -4.13 -24.93
CA VAL A 209 2.60 -2.74 -25.13
C VAL A 209 3.03 -1.95 -23.90
N VAL A 210 3.83 -0.90 -24.10
CA VAL A 210 4.37 -0.09 -23.02
C VAL A 210 3.87 1.34 -23.11
N ALA A 211 3.52 1.93 -21.97
CA ALA A 211 3.16 3.34 -21.91
C ALA A 211 4.45 4.20 -21.94
N PRO A 212 4.43 5.42 -22.51
CA PRO A 212 5.58 6.33 -22.53
C PRO A 212 6.16 6.62 -21.14
N ALA A 213 5.31 6.56 -20.09
CA ALA A 213 5.73 6.73 -18.70
C ALA A 213 6.77 5.71 -18.20
N ILE A 214 7.04 4.62 -18.94
CA ILE A 214 8.08 3.64 -18.60
C ILE A 214 9.47 4.30 -18.57
N ALA A 215 9.70 5.30 -19.41
CA ALA A 215 10.96 6.04 -19.43
C ALA A 215 11.28 6.73 -18.10
N ALA A 216 10.26 7.20 -17.37
CA ALA A 216 10.42 7.84 -16.06
C ALA A 216 10.84 6.84 -14.95
N GLN A 217 10.56 5.56 -15.14
CA GLN A 217 10.95 4.50 -14.17
C GLN A 217 12.43 4.11 -14.33
N TYR A 218 13.01 4.34 -15.51
CA TYR A 218 14.39 3.99 -15.85
C TYR A 218 15.17 5.20 -16.37
N PRO A 219 15.42 6.23 -15.54
CA PRO A 219 15.98 7.51 -16.01
C PRO A 219 17.38 7.40 -16.60
N LYS A 220 18.08 6.28 -16.37
CA LYS A 220 19.42 6.01 -16.91
C LYS A 220 19.41 5.15 -18.19
N ALA A 221 18.24 4.71 -18.65
CA ALA A 221 18.10 3.87 -19.84
C ALA A 221 17.30 4.60 -20.92
N SER A 222 17.75 4.54 -22.17
CA SER A 222 16.93 4.99 -23.30
C SER A 222 15.76 4.03 -23.54
N VAL A 223 14.66 4.53 -24.11
CA VAL A 223 13.48 3.73 -24.44
C VAL A 223 13.84 2.52 -25.28
N GLY A 224 14.74 2.68 -26.28
CA GLY A 224 15.23 1.57 -27.10
C GLY A 224 15.97 0.48 -26.31
N ARG A 225 16.72 0.84 -25.26
CA ARG A 225 17.35 -0.15 -24.37
C ARG A 225 16.30 -0.88 -23.53
N ILE A 226 15.25 -0.20 -23.08
CA ILE A 226 14.15 -0.80 -22.35
C ILE A 226 13.42 -1.78 -23.26
N ALA A 227 13.07 -1.39 -24.47
CA ALA A 227 12.42 -2.25 -25.47
C ALA A 227 13.27 -3.50 -25.76
N THR A 228 14.58 -3.34 -25.99
CA THR A 228 15.49 -4.48 -26.18
C THR A 228 15.55 -5.40 -24.95
N ALA A 229 15.53 -4.86 -23.76
CA ALA A 229 15.51 -5.66 -22.53
C ALA A 229 14.21 -6.47 -22.42
N ILE A 230 13.07 -5.89 -22.74
CA ILE A 230 11.77 -6.57 -22.75
C ILE A 230 11.77 -7.68 -23.81
N GLN A 231 12.28 -7.43 -25.02
CA GLN A 231 12.40 -8.47 -26.04
C GLN A 231 13.26 -9.66 -25.57
N LYS A 232 14.35 -9.39 -24.85
CA LYS A 232 15.21 -10.45 -24.29
C LYS A 232 14.52 -11.30 -23.23
N LEU A 233 13.42 -10.83 -22.64
CA LEU A 233 12.60 -11.65 -21.75
C LEU A 233 11.72 -12.66 -22.51
N GLY A 234 11.71 -12.62 -23.84
CA GLY A 234 10.97 -13.58 -24.67
C GLY A 234 9.77 -12.96 -25.43
N PHE A 235 9.55 -11.66 -25.35
CA PHE A 235 8.53 -10.97 -26.16
C PHE A 235 8.97 -10.88 -27.63
N TYR A 236 8.05 -11.10 -28.55
CA TYR A 236 8.29 -10.99 -29.98
C TYR A 236 8.61 -9.53 -30.40
N SER A 237 7.82 -8.61 -29.94
CA SER A 237 8.01 -7.17 -30.21
C SER A 237 7.47 -6.32 -29.06
N VAL A 238 7.96 -5.07 -29.01
CA VAL A 238 7.54 -4.06 -28.02
C VAL A 238 7.01 -2.85 -28.78
N ASN A 239 5.78 -2.47 -28.51
CA ASN A 239 5.10 -1.33 -29.12
C ASN A 239 4.81 -0.27 -28.06
N GLU A 240 4.91 1.01 -28.42
CA GLU A 240 4.50 2.09 -27.53
C GLU A 240 3.00 2.38 -27.73
N SER A 241 2.28 2.62 -26.62
CA SER A 241 0.82 2.84 -26.68
C SER A 241 0.42 4.21 -27.25
N ALA A 242 1.37 5.04 -27.64
CA ALA A 242 1.15 6.38 -28.20
C ALA A 242 1.38 6.47 -29.72
N GLU A 243 1.64 5.34 -30.39
CA GLU A 243 1.73 5.24 -31.85
C GLU A 243 0.41 4.83 -32.48
#